data_3105dd3a6a65ca3006aafcaa9d4d40f6
#
_entry.id   3105dd3a6a65ca3006aafcaa9d4d40f6
#
_cell.length_a   1.000
_cell.length_b   1.000
_cell.length_c   1.000
_cell.angle_alpha   90.00
_cell.angle_beta   90.00
_cell.angle_gamma   90.00
#
_symmetry.space_group_name_H-M   'P 1'
#
loop_
_entity.id
_entity.type
_entity.pdbx_description
1 polymer ?
#
loop_
_entity_poly.entity_id
_entity_poly.type
_entity_poly.pdbx_seq_one_letter_code
_entity_poly.pdbx_strand_id
1 'polypeptide(L)'
;MGLSEILGPQKAKIELMIYDEIKKAESEGDGPVDAIFKAIKKIYPHNVNLQLYQVQAVTEGTDAQATVSVRIEEKGKISVGQAADTDTLVASAKAYINALNKLIIKRKR
;
A
#
# COMPACT_ATOMS: atom_id res chain seq x y z
N MET A 1 -4.77 -1.72 10.61
CA MET A 1 -4.46 -1.15 9.29
C MET A 1 -5.64 -1.35 8.35
N GLY A 2 -5.99 -0.36 7.62
CA GLY A 2 -7.04 -0.52 6.64
C GLY A 2 -7.19 0.66 5.70
N LEU A 3 -7.71 0.35 4.51
CA LEU A 3 -8.23 1.34 3.60
C LEU A 3 -9.66 1.63 4.05
N SER A 4 -9.89 2.83 4.59
CA SER A 4 -11.21 3.17 5.12
C SER A 4 -12.23 3.36 4.01
N GLU A 5 -11.86 4.12 2.98
CA GLU A 5 -12.74 4.32 1.82
C GLU A 5 -11.99 4.98 0.68
N ILE A 6 -12.54 4.82 -0.52
CA ILE A 6 -12.14 5.57 -1.70
C ILE A 6 -13.20 6.65 -1.89
N LEU A 7 -12.80 7.92 -1.74
CA LEU A 7 -13.70 9.05 -1.79
C LEU A 7 -14.04 9.51 -3.21
N GLY A 8 -13.37 8.95 -4.18
CA GLY A 8 -13.57 9.28 -5.59
C GLY A 8 -12.44 8.66 -6.40
N PRO A 9 -12.40 8.88 -7.71
CA PRO A 9 -11.39 8.23 -8.56
C PRO A 9 -9.97 8.68 -8.26
N GLN A 10 -9.79 9.80 -7.55
CA GLN A 10 -8.47 10.35 -7.29
C GLN A 10 -8.23 10.66 -5.83
N LYS A 11 -9.14 10.26 -4.94
CA LYS A 11 -9.00 10.49 -3.50
C LYS A 11 -9.03 9.19 -2.74
N ALA A 12 -8.21 9.08 -1.72
CA ALA A 12 -8.20 7.93 -0.82
C ALA A 12 -8.10 8.39 0.63
N LYS A 13 -8.80 7.69 1.50
CA LYS A 13 -8.73 7.88 2.94
C LYS A 13 -8.25 6.58 3.55
N ILE A 14 -7.19 6.66 4.34
CA ILE A 14 -6.55 5.49 4.95
C ILE A 14 -6.48 5.65 6.45
N GLU A 15 -6.75 4.56 7.15
CA GLU A 15 -6.61 4.48 8.58
C GLU A 15 -5.62 3.36 8.91
N LEU A 16 -4.57 3.69 9.65
CA LEU A 16 -3.53 2.75 10.03
C LEU A 16 -3.33 2.77 11.54
N MET A 17 -3.08 1.58 12.11
CA MET A 17 -2.64 1.49 13.49
C MET A 17 -1.12 1.39 13.53
N ILE A 18 -0.48 2.39 14.16
CA ILE A 18 0.98 2.45 14.32
C ILE A 18 1.27 2.66 15.80
N TYR A 19 2.00 1.73 16.42
CA TYR A 19 2.35 1.80 17.83
C TYR A 19 1.14 2.05 18.73
N ASP A 20 0.06 1.27 18.51
CA ASP A 20 -1.21 1.37 19.25
C ASP A 20 -1.96 2.69 19.07
N GLU A 21 -1.54 3.53 18.15
CA GLU A 21 -2.26 4.74 17.78
C GLU A 21 -2.91 4.56 16.41
N ILE A 22 -4.16 4.99 16.30
CA ILE A 22 -4.84 5.01 15.01
C ILE A 22 -4.54 6.34 14.33
N LYS A 23 -3.92 6.30 13.17
CA LYS A 23 -3.62 7.47 12.35
C LYS A 23 -4.42 7.42 11.07
N LYS A 24 -4.96 8.57 10.71
CA LYS A 24 -5.78 8.72 9.51
C LYS A 24 -5.16 9.73 8.57
N ALA A 25 -5.28 9.48 7.28
CA ALA A 25 -4.86 10.45 6.28
C ALA A 25 -5.75 10.34 5.05
N GLU A 26 -5.88 11.47 4.38
CA GLU A 26 -6.62 11.58 3.13
C GLU A 26 -5.70 12.27 2.13
N SER A 27 -5.70 11.80 0.89
CA SER A 27 -4.86 12.38 -0.14
C SER A 27 -5.51 12.24 -1.51
N GLU A 28 -5.08 13.11 -2.41
CA GLU A 28 -5.41 13.06 -3.82
C GLU A 28 -4.19 12.62 -4.62
N GLY A 29 -4.41 12.03 -5.78
CA GLY A 29 -3.35 11.62 -6.68
C GLY A 29 -3.83 11.57 -8.12
N ASP A 30 -2.97 11.09 -9.02
CA ASP A 30 -3.29 10.97 -10.45
C ASP A 30 -4.21 9.80 -10.76
N GLY A 31 -4.54 9.02 -9.74
CA GLY A 31 -5.45 7.90 -9.81
C GLY A 31 -5.62 7.31 -8.43
N PRO A 32 -6.52 6.31 -8.27
CA PRO A 32 -6.81 5.77 -6.94
C PRO A 32 -5.59 5.13 -6.26
N VAL A 33 -4.74 4.44 -7.01
CA VAL A 33 -3.54 3.81 -6.43
C VAL A 33 -2.54 4.87 -5.97
N ASP A 34 -2.31 5.90 -6.78
CA ASP A 34 -1.41 6.99 -6.42
C ASP A 34 -1.93 7.74 -5.19
N ALA A 35 -3.24 7.95 -5.10
CA ALA A 35 -3.87 8.59 -3.95
C ALA A 35 -3.66 7.76 -2.67
N ILE A 36 -3.78 6.43 -2.77
CA ILE A 36 -3.53 5.52 -1.65
C ILE A 36 -2.09 5.63 -1.16
N PHE A 37 -1.14 5.59 -2.07
CA PHE A 37 0.28 5.66 -1.72
C PHE A 37 0.65 7.01 -1.09
N LYS A 38 0.08 8.10 -1.59
CA LYS A 38 0.28 9.43 -1.02
C LYS A 38 -0.33 9.55 0.38
N ALA A 39 -1.49 8.95 0.61
CA ALA A 39 -2.11 8.94 1.93
C ALA A 39 -1.25 8.17 2.94
N ILE A 40 -0.70 7.03 2.54
CA ILE A 40 0.21 6.26 3.39
C ILE A 40 1.45 7.08 3.73
N LYS A 41 1.99 7.82 2.77
CA LYS A 41 3.15 8.68 3.01
C LYS A 41 2.86 9.79 4.02
N LYS A 42 1.64 10.29 4.06
CA LYS A 42 1.24 11.29 5.06
C LYS A 42 1.21 10.71 6.47
N ILE A 43 0.75 9.46 6.61
CA ILE A 43 0.68 8.79 7.90
C ILE A 43 2.07 8.40 8.39
N TYR A 44 2.88 7.87 7.49
CA TYR A 44 4.24 7.43 7.77
C TYR A 44 5.19 8.04 6.74
N PRO A 45 5.78 9.22 7.04
CA PRO A 45 6.68 9.88 6.09
C PRO A 45 7.87 8.99 5.72
N HIS A 46 8.12 8.89 4.43
CA HIS A 46 9.20 8.06 3.90
C HIS A 46 9.66 8.60 2.55
N ASN A 47 10.86 8.23 2.15
CA ASN A 47 11.43 8.58 0.86
C ASN A 47 11.78 7.30 0.10
N VAL A 48 10.77 6.53 -0.26
CA VAL A 48 10.98 5.32 -1.03
C VAL A 48 10.71 5.57 -2.50
N ASN A 49 11.44 4.85 -3.34
CA ASN A 49 11.21 4.81 -4.77
C ASN A 49 10.42 3.56 -5.09
N LEU A 50 9.28 3.74 -5.74
CA LEU A 50 8.48 2.61 -6.21
C LEU A 50 9.13 2.06 -7.48
N GLN A 51 9.68 0.85 -7.39
CA GLN A 51 10.38 0.23 -8.51
C GLN A 51 9.50 -0.69 -9.33
N LEU A 52 8.50 -1.30 -8.68
CA LEU A 52 7.61 -2.24 -9.34
C LEU A 52 6.23 -2.16 -8.71
N TYR A 53 5.23 -2.12 -9.55
CA TYR A 53 3.84 -2.30 -9.18
C TYR A 53 3.23 -3.26 -10.20
N GLN A 54 2.82 -4.43 -9.74
CA GLN A 54 2.29 -5.46 -10.63
C GLN A 54 1.02 -6.06 -10.06
N VAL A 55 0.03 -6.20 -10.90
CA VAL A 55 -1.25 -6.81 -10.54
C VAL A 55 -1.42 -8.07 -11.35
N GLN A 56 -1.71 -9.18 -10.67
CA GLN A 56 -2.05 -10.45 -11.30
C GLN A 56 -3.44 -10.86 -10.86
N ALA A 57 -4.33 -11.05 -11.80
CA ALA A 57 -5.66 -11.54 -11.51
C ALA A 57 -5.61 -13.07 -11.43
N VAL A 58 -6.13 -13.62 -10.32
CA VAL A 58 -6.30 -15.05 -10.15
C VAL A 58 -7.78 -15.35 -10.32
N THR A 59 -8.12 -16.10 -11.37
CA THR A 59 -9.52 -16.32 -11.74
C THR A 59 -10.00 -17.74 -11.45
N GLU A 60 -9.26 -18.50 -10.66
CA GLU A 60 -9.68 -19.84 -10.28
C GLU A 60 -10.62 -19.82 -9.10
N GLY A 61 -11.73 -20.53 -9.22
CA GLY A 61 -12.71 -20.65 -8.15
C GLY A 61 -13.81 -19.59 -8.22
N THR A 62 -14.59 -19.52 -7.16
CA THR A 62 -15.75 -18.63 -7.07
C THR A 62 -15.39 -17.21 -6.64
N ASP A 63 -14.21 -17.04 -6.01
CA ASP A 63 -13.75 -15.75 -5.51
C ASP A 63 -12.52 -15.32 -6.29
N ALA A 64 -12.71 -14.53 -7.32
CA ALA A 64 -11.61 -13.95 -8.08
C ALA A 64 -10.90 -12.91 -7.21
N GLN A 65 -9.60 -13.13 -6.98
CA GLN A 65 -8.77 -12.18 -6.23
C GLN A 65 -7.67 -11.63 -7.12
N ALA A 66 -7.27 -10.40 -6.85
CA ALA A 66 -6.09 -9.82 -7.46
C ALA A 66 -4.93 -9.92 -6.46
N THR A 67 -3.78 -10.38 -6.94
CA THR A 67 -2.54 -10.35 -6.17
C THR A 67 -1.72 -9.17 -6.65
N VAL A 68 -1.34 -8.30 -5.72
CA VAL A 68 -0.53 -7.13 -6.01
C VAL A 68 0.86 -7.33 -5.42
N SER A 69 1.87 -7.08 -6.25
CA SER A 69 3.27 -7.08 -5.82
C SER A 69 3.82 -5.67 -5.94
N VAL A 70 4.47 -5.21 -4.89
CA VAL A 70 5.09 -3.88 -4.83
C VAL A 70 6.55 -4.04 -4.44
N ARG A 71 7.43 -3.40 -5.18
CA ARG A 71 8.86 -3.35 -4.86
C ARG A 71 9.26 -1.90 -4.63
N ILE A 72 9.84 -1.64 -3.48
CA ILE A 72 10.29 -0.30 -3.10
C ILE A 72 11.76 -0.33 -2.71
N GLU A 73 12.40 0.81 -2.84
CA GLU A 73 13.81 0.97 -2.51
C GLU A 73 14.00 2.27 -1.74
N GLU A 74 14.85 2.22 -0.71
CA GLU A 74 15.27 3.41 0.01
C GLU A 74 16.74 3.26 0.37
N LYS A 75 17.56 4.20 -0.10
CA LYS A 75 19.00 4.22 0.22
C LYS A 75 19.71 2.89 -0.05
N GLY A 76 19.39 2.26 -1.17
CA GLY A 76 19.97 0.99 -1.56
C GLY A 76 19.33 -0.25 -0.93
N LYS A 77 18.38 -0.07 -0.02
CA LYS A 77 17.67 -1.18 0.59
C LYS A 77 16.38 -1.43 -0.18
N ILE A 78 16.17 -2.67 -0.56
CA ILE A 78 15.03 -3.09 -1.36
C ILE A 78 14.10 -3.91 -0.49
N SER A 79 12.80 -3.67 -0.64
CA SER A 79 11.76 -4.44 0.03
C SER A 79 10.65 -4.78 -0.96
N VAL A 80 10.10 -5.97 -0.82
CA VAL A 80 8.99 -6.43 -1.64
C VAL A 80 7.82 -6.78 -0.73
N GLY A 81 6.64 -6.29 -1.09
CA GLY A 81 5.40 -6.63 -0.41
C GLY A 81 4.41 -7.23 -1.38
N GLN A 82 3.62 -8.17 -0.90
CA GLN A 82 2.55 -8.78 -1.68
C GLN A 82 1.30 -8.88 -0.84
N ALA A 83 0.17 -8.73 -1.49
CA ALA A 83 -1.13 -8.96 -0.85
C ALA A 83 -2.16 -9.34 -1.90
N ALA A 84 -3.17 -10.07 -1.46
CA ALA A 84 -4.29 -10.47 -2.32
C ALA A 84 -5.60 -10.02 -1.70
N ASP A 85 -6.51 -9.58 -2.55
CA ASP A 85 -7.85 -9.17 -2.12
C ASP A 85 -8.76 -9.19 -3.34
N THR A 86 -10.07 -9.32 -3.10
CA THR A 86 -11.05 -9.19 -4.16
C THR A 86 -11.09 -7.77 -4.73
N ASP A 87 -10.75 -6.78 -3.92
CA ASP A 87 -10.60 -5.38 -4.33
C ASP A 87 -9.13 -5.08 -4.59
N THR A 88 -8.80 -4.77 -5.84
CA THR A 88 -7.43 -4.47 -6.26
C THR A 88 -6.84 -3.28 -5.51
N LEU A 89 -7.66 -2.28 -5.17
CA LEU A 89 -7.18 -1.10 -4.46
C LEU A 89 -6.81 -1.44 -3.02
N VAL A 90 -7.60 -2.29 -2.37
CA VAL A 90 -7.28 -2.78 -1.03
C VAL A 90 -6.00 -3.64 -1.06
N ALA A 91 -5.89 -4.52 -2.05
CA ALA A 91 -4.68 -5.34 -2.22
C ALA A 91 -3.44 -4.45 -2.42
N SER A 92 -3.58 -3.38 -3.20
CA SER A 92 -2.47 -2.44 -3.45
C SER A 92 -2.01 -1.75 -2.17
N ALA A 93 -2.95 -1.29 -1.34
CA ALA A 93 -2.63 -0.67 -0.06
C ALA A 93 -1.92 -1.65 0.86
N LYS A 94 -2.44 -2.86 0.98
CA LYS A 94 -1.84 -3.90 1.82
C LYS A 94 -0.44 -4.29 1.36
N ALA A 95 -0.24 -4.45 0.06
CA ALA A 95 1.07 -4.79 -0.49
C ALA A 95 2.11 -3.71 -0.21
N TYR A 96 1.73 -2.45 -0.40
CA TYR A 96 2.62 -1.33 -0.14
C TYR A 96 3.00 -1.24 1.34
N ILE A 97 2.03 -1.41 2.22
CA ILE A 97 2.27 -1.38 3.66
C ILE A 97 3.14 -2.56 4.09
N ASN A 98 2.93 -3.75 3.52
CA ASN A 98 3.77 -4.91 3.80
C ASN A 98 5.23 -4.63 3.40
N ALA A 99 5.45 -4.00 2.25
CA ALA A 99 6.80 -3.63 1.81
C ALA A 99 7.42 -2.60 2.77
N LEU A 100 6.66 -1.60 3.19
CA LEU A 100 7.14 -0.59 4.13
C LEU A 100 7.50 -1.20 5.49
N ASN A 101 6.68 -2.10 5.99
CA ASN A 101 6.95 -2.77 7.27
C ASN A 101 8.26 -3.54 7.23
N LYS A 102 8.53 -4.25 6.14
CA LYS A 102 9.80 -4.96 5.98
C LYS A 102 10.98 -4.00 5.92
N LEU A 103 10.80 -2.86 5.27
CA LEU A 103 11.85 -1.85 5.17
C LEU A 103 12.15 -1.23 6.53
N ILE A 104 11.13 -0.96 7.33
CA ILE A 104 11.27 -0.43 8.68
C ILE A 104 12.06 -1.40 9.56
N ILE A 105 11.74 -2.69 9.48
CA ILE A 105 12.48 -3.73 10.21
C ILE A 105 13.96 -3.72 9.82
N LYS A 106 14.25 -3.58 8.52
CA LYS A 106 15.63 -3.50 8.04
C LYS A 106 16.37 -2.27 8.55
N ARG A 107 15.65 -1.15 8.73
CA ARG A 107 16.27 0.08 9.25
C ARG A 107 16.69 -0.04 10.71
N LYS A 108 15.98 -0.83 11.49
CA LYS A 108 16.25 -1.01 12.92
C LYS A 108 17.37 -1.99 13.22
N ARG A 109 17.92 -2.61 12.21
CA ARG A 109 19.02 -3.56 12.37
C ARG A 109 20.37 -2.90 12.09
#